data_878660a174f9c4978506cff4db77ceb3
#
_entry.id   878660a174f9c4978506cff4db77ceb3
#
_cell.length_a   1.000
_cell.length_b   1.000
_cell.length_c   1.000
_cell.angle_alpha   90.00
_cell.angle_beta   90.00
_cell.angle_gamma   90.00
#
_symmetry.space_group_name_H-M   'P 1'
#
loop_
_entity.id
_entity.type
_entity.pdbx_description
1 polymer ?
#
loop_
_entity_poly.entity_id
_entity_poly.type
_entity_poly.pdbx_seq_one_letter_code
_entity_poly.pdbx_strand_id
1 'polypeptide(L)'
;MIRFYLLIIVFLISLLSFLKAPEYHLWLLAVGVTEFPLIFFGISLLLTLTGFWAHKYQMAGTVLGVITMIIFLSPIVRAYWVSRTLRENMVNAFAGADGKEGPVLPASDTPFNFWNLFKIADTISYRTITYVKYTDTSMSLDFYPAQDQGAEFILPRPCVIVVHGGSWAGGDSRQLPELNSYLAFKGYNVAAINYRMAPKWQTPAPVEDIEAAISYLKNHSDELHIDIKNFVLLGRSAGAQIATLAAYTIHEPSIKGVIDFYGPEDMVWGYSIPSSRLIMDSRKVMEDYIGGTYSKVPQKYFACSPLEFVSRQSPPTLIIHGDNDVLVSPEHSRRLNLKLQQNGIKHYLLKLPWATHGFDYNLNGPGGQLSTFAVETFLKTVCAPTP
;
A
#
# COMPACT_ATOMS: atom_id res chain seq x y z
N MET A 1 -40.18 12.61 8.10
CA MET A 1 -39.96 11.17 7.75
C MET A 1 -38.77 10.98 6.87
N ILE A 2 -38.64 11.65 5.71
CA ILE A 2 -37.51 11.47 4.75
C ILE A 2 -36.15 11.61 5.44
N ARG A 3 -35.92 12.68 6.24
CA ARG A 3 -34.69 12.87 7.01
C ARG A 3 -34.34 11.65 7.88
N PHE A 4 -35.28 11.05 8.56
CA PHE A 4 -35.08 9.92 9.45
C PHE A 4 -34.63 8.69 8.66
N TYR A 5 -35.24 8.41 7.50
CA TYR A 5 -34.80 7.32 6.62
C TYR A 5 -33.40 7.57 6.04
N LEU A 6 -33.10 8.81 5.64
CA LEU A 6 -31.74 9.16 5.19
C LEU A 6 -30.70 8.94 6.28
N LEU A 7 -31.01 9.32 7.53
CA LEU A 7 -30.12 9.07 8.67
C LEU A 7 -29.92 7.56 8.95
N ILE A 8 -30.95 6.73 8.76
CA ILE A 8 -30.80 5.26 8.84
C ILE A 8 -29.84 4.78 7.77
N ILE A 9 -29.96 5.23 6.52
CA ILE A 9 -29.06 4.85 5.43
C ILE A 9 -27.62 5.26 5.75
N VAL A 10 -27.41 6.50 6.17
CA VAL A 10 -26.05 7.01 6.50
C VAL A 10 -25.47 6.30 7.73
N PHE A 11 -26.33 5.94 8.71
CA PHE A 11 -25.93 5.11 9.84
C PHE A 11 -25.47 3.71 9.39
N LEU A 12 -26.21 3.04 8.51
CA LEU A 12 -25.80 1.73 7.97
C LEU A 12 -24.48 1.82 7.23
N ILE A 13 -24.27 2.89 6.44
CA ILE A 13 -23.01 3.17 5.78
C ILE A 13 -21.88 3.36 6.79
N SER A 14 -22.11 4.06 7.90
CA SER A 14 -21.08 4.30 8.92
C SER A 14 -20.54 3.02 9.55
N LEU A 15 -21.32 1.94 9.57
CA LEU A 15 -20.90 0.65 10.11
C LEU A 15 -19.73 0.04 9.33
N LEU A 16 -19.52 0.46 8.08
CA LEU A 16 -18.35 0.06 7.29
C LEU A 16 -17.01 0.54 7.89
N SER A 17 -17.03 1.46 8.84
CA SER A 17 -15.84 1.82 9.63
C SER A 17 -15.38 0.71 10.60
N PHE A 18 -16.24 -0.28 10.88
CA PHE A 18 -15.97 -1.37 11.84
C PHE A 18 -16.14 -2.75 11.22
N LEU A 19 -17.07 -2.88 10.28
CA LEU A 19 -17.45 -4.17 9.69
C LEU A 19 -16.80 -4.35 8.33
N LYS A 20 -16.43 -5.58 8.03
CA LYS A 20 -15.96 -5.97 6.70
C LYS A 20 -17.09 -5.83 5.69
N ALA A 21 -16.80 -5.20 4.56
CA ALA A 21 -17.76 -5.05 3.47
C ALA A 21 -18.16 -6.43 2.91
N PRO A 22 -19.46 -6.73 2.76
CA PRO A 22 -19.91 -8.05 2.31
C PRO A 22 -19.86 -8.23 0.79
N GLU A 23 -19.75 -7.13 0.00
CA GLU A 23 -19.73 -7.16 -1.46
C GLU A 23 -18.90 -5.99 -2.03
N TYR A 24 -18.63 -6.03 -3.34
CA TYR A 24 -17.68 -5.16 -4.04
C TYR A 24 -17.99 -3.65 -3.92
N HIS A 25 -19.23 -3.23 -4.17
CA HIS A 25 -19.58 -1.78 -4.12
C HIS A 25 -19.54 -1.25 -2.68
N LEU A 26 -19.91 -2.09 -1.70
CA LEU A 26 -19.77 -1.73 -0.29
C LEU A 26 -18.30 -1.68 0.14
N TRP A 27 -17.41 -2.48 -0.47
CA TRP A 27 -15.97 -2.31 -0.26
C TRP A 27 -15.47 -0.97 -0.80
N LEU A 28 -15.85 -0.55 -2.01
CA LEU A 28 -15.50 0.77 -2.54
C LEU A 28 -16.00 1.88 -1.62
N LEU A 29 -17.25 1.75 -1.13
CA LEU A 29 -17.82 2.70 -0.18
C LEU A 29 -17.06 2.69 1.16
N ALA A 30 -16.58 1.52 1.64
CA ALA A 30 -15.78 1.40 2.84
C ALA A 30 -14.45 2.15 2.74
N VAL A 31 -13.76 2.10 1.57
CA VAL A 31 -12.58 2.93 1.30
C VAL A 31 -12.93 4.41 1.47
N GLY A 32 -14.05 4.86 0.86
CA GLY A 32 -14.52 6.24 1.00
C GLY A 32 -14.78 6.62 2.46
N VAL A 33 -15.52 5.80 3.19
CA VAL A 33 -15.88 6.03 4.60
C VAL A 33 -14.65 6.11 5.51
N THR A 34 -13.65 5.26 5.28
CA THR A 34 -12.48 5.17 6.15
C THR A 34 -11.41 6.20 5.82
N GLU A 35 -11.26 6.59 4.56
CA GLU A 35 -10.19 7.49 4.11
C GLU A 35 -10.66 8.93 3.84
N PHE A 36 -12.00 9.15 3.74
CA PHE A 36 -12.62 10.49 3.65
C PHE A 36 -13.69 10.69 4.73
N PRO A 37 -13.44 10.36 6.01
CA PRO A 37 -14.46 10.32 7.06
C PRO A 37 -15.13 11.65 7.30
N LEU A 38 -14.44 12.78 7.08
CA LEU A 38 -14.98 14.13 7.29
C LEU A 38 -16.09 14.48 6.29
N ILE A 39 -16.08 13.93 5.07
CA ILE A 39 -17.16 14.12 4.10
C ILE A 39 -18.46 13.49 4.63
N PHE A 40 -18.38 12.24 5.08
CA PHE A 40 -19.52 11.52 5.63
C PHE A 40 -20.01 12.11 6.96
N PHE A 41 -19.08 12.58 7.80
CA PHE A 41 -19.40 13.35 8.99
C PHE A 41 -20.19 14.60 8.64
N GLY A 42 -19.75 15.39 7.63
CA GLY A 42 -20.44 16.60 7.19
C GLY A 42 -21.85 16.32 6.67
N ILE A 43 -22.05 15.25 5.89
CA ILE A 43 -23.37 14.80 5.42
C ILE A 43 -24.27 14.47 6.62
N SER A 44 -23.74 13.69 7.59
CA SER A 44 -24.50 13.34 8.80
C SER A 44 -24.84 14.56 9.65
N LEU A 45 -23.94 15.51 9.77
CA LEU A 45 -24.14 16.78 10.48
C LEU A 45 -25.25 17.59 9.83
N LEU A 46 -25.22 17.79 8.52
CA LEU A 46 -26.26 18.50 7.78
C LEU A 46 -27.65 17.87 7.98
N LEU A 47 -27.72 16.54 7.81
CA LEU A 47 -28.99 15.82 8.07
C LEU A 47 -29.45 15.94 9.52
N THR A 48 -28.54 15.99 10.48
CA THR A 48 -28.86 16.13 11.89
C THR A 48 -29.41 17.54 12.19
N LEU A 49 -28.77 18.59 11.67
CA LEU A 49 -29.17 19.97 11.84
C LEU A 49 -30.53 20.27 11.22
N THR A 50 -30.89 19.66 10.10
CA THR A 50 -32.27 19.80 9.53
C THR A 50 -33.35 19.28 10.43
N GLY A 51 -33.02 18.65 11.56
CA GLY A 51 -33.93 18.23 12.60
C GLY A 51 -34.69 19.35 13.28
N PHE A 52 -34.16 20.57 13.30
CA PHE A 52 -34.84 21.73 13.85
C PHE A 52 -36.22 22.00 13.22
N TRP A 53 -36.42 21.59 11.96
CA TRP A 53 -37.67 21.76 11.22
C TRP A 53 -38.50 20.47 11.12
N ALA A 54 -38.08 19.38 11.80
CA ALA A 54 -38.76 18.09 11.70
C ALA A 54 -39.82 17.90 12.79
N HIS A 55 -41.06 17.59 12.40
CA HIS A 55 -42.14 17.31 13.36
C HIS A 55 -42.22 15.84 13.80
N LYS A 56 -41.90 14.88 12.89
CA LYS A 56 -41.89 13.44 13.20
C LYS A 56 -40.47 12.91 13.34
N TYR A 57 -40.25 12.05 14.34
CA TYR A 57 -38.97 11.40 14.62
C TYR A 57 -37.79 12.38 14.86
N GLN A 58 -38.09 13.60 15.35
CA GLN A 58 -37.07 14.62 15.56
C GLN A 58 -35.98 14.14 16.50
N MET A 59 -36.35 13.70 17.70
CA MET A 59 -35.39 13.23 18.72
C MET A 59 -34.65 11.97 18.28
N ALA A 60 -35.39 10.96 17.82
CA ALA A 60 -34.78 9.71 17.35
C ALA A 60 -33.78 9.93 16.19
N GLY A 61 -34.14 10.78 15.22
CA GLY A 61 -33.25 11.13 14.13
C GLY A 61 -32.01 11.91 14.57
N THR A 62 -32.20 12.83 15.55
CA THR A 62 -31.04 13.58 16.09
C THR A 62 -30.09 12.69 16.86
N VAL A 63 -30.60 11.78 17.71
CA VAL A 63 -29.75 10.80 18.42
C VAL A 63 -29.01 9.89 17.42
N LEU A 64 -29.72 9.37 16.41
CA LEU A 64 -29.15 8.54 15.39
C LEU A 64 -28.04 9.30 14.63
N GLY A 65 -28.27 10.56 14.24
CA GLY A 65 -27.31 11.40 13.57
C GLY A 65 -26.03 11.64 14.40
N VAL A 66 -26.17 11.89 15.69
CA VAL A 66 -25.04 12.07 16.62
C VAL A 66 -24.22 10.77 16.71
N ILE A 67 -24.87 9.62 16.88
CA ILE A 67 -24.19 8.31 16.89
C ILE A 67 -23.43 8.09 15.58
N THR A 68 -24.07 8.37 14.45
CA THR A 68 -23.47 8.24 13.12
C THR A 68 -22.22 9.11 12.95
N MET A 69 -22.27 10.36 13.40
CA MET A 69 -21.12 11.27 13.40
C MET A 69 -19.93 10.71 14.22
N ILE A 70 -20.20 10.19 15.41
CA ILE A 70 -19.18 9.57 16.26
C ILE A 70 -18.55 8.38 15.56
N ILE A 71 -19.35 7.55 14.87
CA ILE A 71 -18.86 6.39 14.12
C ILE A 71 -17.95 6.84 12.97
N PHE A 72 -18.33 7.84 12.18
CA PHE A 72 -17.49 8.36 11.10
C PHE A 72 -16.17 8.98 11.57
N LEU A 73 -16.11 9.51 12.79
CA LEU A 73 -14.84 10.00 13.36
C LEU A 73 -13.94 8.88 13.86
N SER A 74 -14.43 7.65 13.98
CA SER A 74 -13.66 6.54 14.57
C SER A 74 -12.37 6.18 13.79
N PRO A 75 -12.27 6.25 12.44
CA PRO A 75 -11.01 6.05 11.73
C PRO A 75 -9.94 7.07 12.14
N ILE A 76 -10.33 8.35 12.29
CA ILE A 76 -9.44 9.44 12.72
C ILE A 76 -8.90 9.18 14.14
N VAL A 77 -9.78 8.82 15.06
CA VAL A 77 -9.40 8.53 16.46
C VAL A 77 -8.44 7.32 16.51
N ARG A 78 -8.75 6.26 15.76
CA ARG A 78 -7.89 5.07 15.69
C ARG A 78 -6.55 5.36 15.03
N ALA A 79 -6.51 6.21 13.98
CA ALA A 79 -5.28 6.66 13.35
C ALA A 79 -4.41 7.45 14.34
N TYR A 80 -5.01 8.34 15.12
CA TYR A 80 -4.31 9.06 16.18
C TYR A 80 -3.69 8.10 17.21
N TRP A 81 -4.42 7.07 17.65
CA TRP A 81 -3.87 6.09 18.60
C TRP A 81 -2.70 5.28 18.01
N VAL A 82 -2.81 4.80 16.77
CA VAL A 82 -1.71 4.09 16.09
C VAL A 82 -0.49 5.02 15.93
N SER A 83 -0.71 6.29 15.60
CA SER A 83 0.36 7.26 15.39
C SER A 83 1.26 7.46 16.62
N ARG A 84 0.74 7.29 17.84
CA ARG A 84 1.46 7.54 19.08
C ARG A 84 2.65 6.60 19.32
N THR A 85 2.54 5.37 18.83
CA THR A 85 3.59 4.36 18.99
C THR A 85 4.31 4.04 17.69
N LEU A 86 3.78 4.49 16.54
CA LEU A 86 4.31 4.11 15.22
C LEU A 86 5.80 4.48 15.07
N ARG A 87 6.17 5.71 15.46
CA ARG A 87 7.57 6.17 15.37
C ARG A 87 8.51 5.26 16.16
N GLU A 88 8.19 5.01 17.43
CA GLU A 88 9.01 4.18 18.32
C GLU A 88 9.08 2.73 17.81
N ASN A 89 7.95 2.17 17.38
CA ASN A 89 7.90 0.82 16.84
C ASN A 89 8.75 0.67 15.57
N MET A 90 8.73 1.66 14.66
CA MET A 90 9.57 1.66 13.46
C MET A 90 11.06 1.74 13.80
N VAL A 91 11.43 2.62 14.73
CA VAL A 91 12.83 2.73 15.19
C VAL A 91 13.29 1.40 15.77
N ASN A 92 12.52 0.80 16.66
CA ASN A 92 12.88 -0.46 17.33
C ASN A 92 12.98 -1.63 16.33
N ALA A 93 12.08 -1.69 15.33
CA ALA A 93 12.07 -2.76 14.32
C ALA A 93 13.30 -2.74 13.40
N PHE A 94 13.84 -1.55 13.12
CA PHE A 94 14.94 -1.38 12.18
C PHE A 94 16.27 -0.93 12.83
N ALA A 95 16.31 -0.78 14.17
CA ALA A 95 17.54 -0.48 14.89
C ALA A 95 18.62 -1.54 14.65
N GLY A 96 19.90 -1.13 14.71
CA GLY A 96 21.03 -2.05 14.65
C GLY A 96 21.09 -2.94 15.88
N ALA A 97 21.58 -4.18 15.74
CA ALA A 97 21.80 -5.11 16.84
C ALA A 97 22.78 -4.55 17.90
N ASP A 98 23.59 -3.55 17.55
CA ASP A 98 24.62 -2.95 18.38
C ASP A 98 24.16 -1.71 19.17
N GLY A 99 22.86 -1.38 19.13
CA GLY A 99 22.34 -0.18 19.80
C GLY A 99 22.89 1.15 19.25
N LYS A 100 23.65 1.10 18.15
CA LYS A 100 24.17 2.27 17.46
C LYS A 100 23.18 2.67 16.37
N GLU A 101 22.58 3.82 16.61
CA GLU A 101 21.79 4.62 15.66
C GLU A 101 20.71 3.86 14.88
N GLY A 102 19.51 3.84 15.44
CA GLY A 102 18.28 3.66 14.69
C GLY A 102 18.12 4.82 13.68
N PRO A 103 17.15 4.74 12.75
CA PRO A 103 16.95 5.76 11.73
C PRO A 103 16.90 7.16 12.37
N VAL A 104 17.69 8.09 11.82
CA VAL A 104 17.62 9.51 12.18
C VAL A 104 16.28 10.05 11.67
N LEU A 105 15.28 10.00 12.53
CA LEU A 105 13.95 10.52 12.18
C LEU A 105 13.96 12.04 12.36
N PRO A 106 13.39 12.80 11.42
CA PRO A 106 13.14 14.21 11.62
C PRO A 106 12.30 14.40 12.88
N ALA A 107 12.74 15.25 13.80
CA ALA A 107 12.02 15.53 15.05
C ALA A 107 10.63 16.16 14.82
N SER A 108 10.39 16.71 13.62
CA SER A 108 9.22 17.50 13.27
C SER A 108 8.07 16.71 12.62
N ASP A 109 8.33 15.50 12.07
CA ASP A 109 7.29 14.77 11.32
C ASP A 109 6.46 13.90 12.26
N THR A 110 5.21 14.28 12.45
CA THR A 110 4.24 13.48 13.19
C THR A 110 3.58 12.46 12.26
N PRO A 111 3.41 11.17 12.68
CA PRO A 111 2.82 10.15 11.82
C PRO A 111 1.39 10.47 11.36
N PHE A 112 0.65 11.24 12.14
CA PHE A 112 -0.71 11.67 11.84
C PHE A 112 -0.94 13.11 12.25
N ASN A 113 -1.46 13.92 11.33
CA ASN A 113 -1.86 15.30 11.55
C ASN A 113 -3.30 15.51 11.07
N PHE A 114 -4.20 15.88 11.98
CA PHE A 114 -5.60 16.13 11.67
C PHE A 114 -5.82 17.16 10.53
N TRP A 115 -5.00 18.19 10.46
CA TRP A 115 -5.12 19.24 9.44
C TRP A 115 -4.76 18.77 8.03
N ASN A 116 -4.00 17.68 7.92
CA ASN A 116 -3.69 17.11 6.61
C ASN A 116 -4.93 16.47 5.95
N LEU A 117 -5.95 16.07 6.72
CA LEU A 117 -7.22 15.55 6.18
C LEU A 117 -7.94 16.53 5.23
N PHE A 118 -7.61 17.83 5.32
CA PHE A 118 -8.18 18.88 4.46
C PHE A 118 -7.30 19.24 3.26
N LYS A 119 -6.11 18.64 3.15
CA LYS A 119 -5.19 18.92 2.07
C LYS A 119 -5.46 18.02 0.87
N ILE A 120 -5.23 18.57 -0.30
CA ILE A 120 -5.11 17.79 -1.54
C ILE A 120 -3.63 17.47 -1.72
N ALA A 121 -3.32 16.25 -2.12
CA ALA A 121 -1.93 15.86 -2.38
C ALA A 121 -1.45 16.50 -3.69
N ASP A 122 -0.23 17.02 -3.66
CA ASP A 122 0.42 17.54 -4.86
C ASP A 122 0.96 16.40 -5.72
N THR A 123 0.93 16.59 -7.03
CA THR A 123 1.54 15.67 -7.99
C THR A 123 2.57 16.43 -8.84
N ILE A 124 3.63 15.71 -9.23
CA ILE A 124 4.64 16.23 -10.16
C ILE A 124 4.51 15.58 -11.53
N SER A 125 5.07 16.22 -12.53
CA SER A 125 5.20 15.63 -13.85
C SER A 125 6.19 14.47 -13.84
N TYR A 126 5.90 13.46 -14.65
CA TYR A 126 6.75 12.29 -14.86
C TYR A 126 7.09 12.12 -16.35
N ARG A 127 8.11 11.32 -16.64
CA ARG A 127 8.51 10.95 -17.99
C ARG A 127 8.23 9.47 -18.22
N THR A 128 7.44 9.15 -19.23
CA THR A 128 7.22 7.75 -19.64
C THR A 128 8.39 7.25 -20.46
N ILE A 129 8.97 6.12 -20.08
CA ILE A 129 10.17 5.52 -20.67
C ILE A 129 9.88 4.05 -20.99
N THR A 130 10.19 3.59 -22.21
CA THR A 130 10.18 2.16 -22.52
C THR A 130 11.46 1.54 -21.97
N TYR A 131 11.34 0.62 -21.01
CA TYR A 131 12.51 0.00 -20.38
C TYR A 131 12.87 -1.37 -20.96
N VAL A 132 11.92 -2.06 -21.61
CA VAL A 132 12.19 -3.32 -22.29
C VAL A 132 11.26 -3.52 -23.49
N LYS A 133 11.79 -4.12 -24.55
CA LYS A 133 11.05 -4.54 -25.73
C LYS A 133 11.15 -6.06 -25.89
N TYR A 134 10.02 -6.72 -25.91
CA TYR A 134 9.89 -8.14 -26.24
C TYR A 134 9.44 -8.28 -27.70
N THR A 135 9.38 -9.51 -28.21
CA THR A 135 9.00 -9.77 -29.60
C THR A 135 7.54 -9.31 -29.89
N ASP A 136 6.65 -9.45 -28.92
CA ASP A 136 5.20 -9.21 -29.09
C ASP A 136 4.64 -8.10 -28.22
N THR A 137 5.48 -7.43 -27.41
CA THR A 137 5.07 -6.35 -26.52
C THR A 137 6.27 -5.51 -26.08
N SER A 138 5.98 -4.37 -25.44
CA SER A 138 6.99 -3.56 -24.75
C SER A 138 6.45 -3.08 -23.42
N MET A 139 7.33 -2.97 -22.41
CA MET A 139 6.97 -2.44 -21.10
C MET A 139 7.58 -1.07 -20.89
N SER A 140 6.80 -0.21 -20.29
CA SER A 140 7.18 1.17 -19.95
C SER A 140 7.10 1.41 -18.44
N LEU A 141 7.80 2.45 -18.00
CA LEU A 141 7.70 2.99 -16.65
C LEU A 141 7.44 4.49 -16.71
N ASP A 142 6.80 5.02 -15.69
CA ASP A 142 6.67 6.46 -15.44
C ASP A 142 7.73 6.84 -14.39
N PHE A 143 8.68 7.66 -14.82
CA PHE A 143 9.81 8.10 -13.99
C PHE A 143 9.52 9.47 -13.40
N TYR A 144 9.50 9.55 -12.08
CA TYR A 144 9.36 10.77 -11.28
C TYR A 144 10.76 11.11 -10.73
N PRO A 145 11.42 12.14 -11.25
CA PRO A 145 12.76 12.52 -10.79
C PRO A 145 12.70 13.10 -9.38
N ALA A 146 13.71 12.76 -8.57
CA ALA A 146 13.91 13.35 -7.26
C ALA A 146 13.98 14.88 -7.37
N GLN A 147 13.23 15.59 -6.51
CA GLN A 147 13.25 17.05 -6.47
C GLN A 147 14.39 17.52 -5.58
N ASP A 148 15.36 18.23 -6.17
CA ASP A 148 16.45 18.83 -5.41
C ASP A 148 15.97 20.10 -4.68
N GLN A 149 16.13 20.11 -3.37
CA GLN A 149 15.79 21.26 -2.53
C GLN A 149 16.98 22.25 -2.47
N GLY A 150 17.39 22.77 -3.66
CA GLY A 150 18.39 23.86 -3.74
C GLY A 150 19.85 23.43 -3.71
N ALA A 151 20.17 22.18 -4.03
CA ALA A 151 21.54 21.75 -4.19
C ALA A 151 22.15 22.26 -5.52
N GLU A 152 23.39 22.79 -5.45
CA GLU A 152 24.14 23.31 -6.61
C GLU A 152 24.55 22.20 -7.59
N PHE A 153 24.53 20.92 -7.14
CA PHE A 153 24.84 19.73 -7.94
C PHE A 153 23.79 18.66 -7.76
N ILE A 154 23.35 18.06 -8.87
CA ILE A 154 22.43 16.92 -8.85
C ILE A 154 23.23 15.65 -8.48
N LEU A 155 23.07 15.20 -7.24
CA LEU A 155 23.69 13.96 -6.77
C LEU A 155 22.82 12.73 -7.14
N PRO A 156 23.44 11.57 -7.41
CA PRO A 156 22.68 10.34 -7.56
C PRO A 156 21.80 10.05 -6.33
N ARG A 157 20.52 9.72 -6.56
CA ARG A 157 19.53 9.48 -5.49
C ARG A 157 19.06 8.03 -5.52
N PRO A 158 18.69 7.44 -4.36
CA PRO A 158 18.03 6.15 -4.30
C PRO A 158 16.79 6.11 -5.18
N CYS A 159 16.47 4.93 -5.72
CA CYS A 159 15.31 4.76 -6.58
C CYS A 159 14.31 3.77 -5.98
N VAL A 160 13.04 4.20 -5.88
CA VAL A 160 11.92 3.35 -5.48
C VAL A 160 11.23 2.84 -6.75
N ILE A 161 11.23 1.53 -6.95
CA ILE A 161 10.52 0.88 -8.05
C ILE A 161 9.13 0.51 -7.55
N VAL A 162 8.09 1.15 -8.13
CA VAL A 162 6.69 0.96 -7.72
C VAL A 162 5.99 0.00 -8.67
N VAL A 163 5.39 -1.05 -8.12
CA VAL A 163 4.66 -2.10 -8.84
C VAL A 163 3.18 -1.98 -8.50
N HIS A 164 2.37 -1.64 -9.50
CA HIS A 164 0.93 -1.40 -9.33
C HIS A 164 0.14 -2.67 -8.97
N GLY A 165 -1.01 -2.48 -8.31
CA GLY A 165 -2.00 -3.52 -8.07
C GLY A 165 -2.88 -3.78 -9.30
N GLY A 166 -3.92 -4.61 -9.13
CA GLY A 166 -4.89 -4.91 -10.19
C GLY A 166 -5.04 -6.39 -10.49
N SER A 167 -4.90 -7.23 -9.47
CA SER A 167 -5.15 -8.69 -9.58
C SER A 167 -4.35 -9.35 -10.72
N TRP A 168 -3.14 -8.87 -10.97
CA TRP A 168 -2.22 -9.29 -12.05
C TRP A 168 -2.77 -9.11 -13.48
N ALA A 169 -3.99 -8.62 -13.66
CA ALA A 169 -4.69 -8.54 -14.95
C ALA A 169 -5.14 -7.12 -15.34
N GLY A 170 -4.89 -6.15 -14.49
CA GLY A 170 -5.26 -4.75 -14.71
C GLY A 170 -4.37 -3.78 -13.95
N GLY A 171 -4.67 -2.48 -14.09
CA GLY A 171 -3.85 -1.40 -13.54
C GLY A 171 -2.74 -0.94 -14.50
N ASP A 172 -2.05 0.11 -14.11
CA ASP A 172 -0.91 0.65 -14.82
C ASP A 172 -0.01 1.49 -13.88
N SER A 173 1.11 1.98 -14.40
CA SER A 173 2.09 2.82 -13.73
C SER A 173 1.54 4.13 -13.14
N ARG A 174 0.33 4.54 -13.53
CA ARG A 174 -0.34 5.77 -13.08
C ARG A 174 -1.21 5.56 -11.84
N GLN A 175 -1.23 4.33 -11.30
CA GLN A 175 -2.00 4.04 -10.10
C GLN A 175 -1.44 4.80 -8.90
N LEU A 176 -2.28 5.63 -8.26
CA LEU A 176 -1.98 6.39 -7.03
C LEU A 176 -0.67 7.20 -7.13
N PRO A 177 -0.60 8.18 -8.04
CA PRO A 177 0.62 8.94 -8.33
C PRO A 177 1.02 9.89 -7.18
N GLU A 178 0.15 10.12 -6.20
CA GLU A 178 0.37 11.03 -5.09
C GLU A 178 1.53 10.57 -4.20
N LEU A 179 1.60 9.27 -3.88
CA LEU A 179 2.74 8.72 -3.13
C LEU A 179 4.04 8.79 -3.94
N ASN A 180 3.98 8.52 -5.26
CA ASN A 180 5.14 8.62 -6.13
C ASN A 180 5.71 10.05 -6.12
N SER A 181 4.81 11.05 -6.27
CA SER A 181 5.14 12.47 -6.22
C SER A 181 5.69 12.88 -4.85
N TYR A 182 5.06 12.44 -3.78
CA TYR A 182 5.52 12.68 -2.41
C TYR A 182 6.95 12.18 -2.19
N LEU A 183 7.25 10.95 -2.62
CA LEU A 183 8.60 10.38 -2.49
C LEU A 183 9.62 11.15 -3.33
N ALA A 184 9.24 11.61 -4.52
CA ALA A 184 10.08 12.45 -5.34
C ALA A 184 10.37 13.82 -4.67
N PHE A 185 9.38 14.45 -4.03
CA PHE A 185 9.58 15.64 -3.18
C PHE A 185 10.51 15.39 -1.98
N LYS A 186 10.56 14.14 -1.50
CA LYS A 186 11.46 13.73 -0.41
C LYS A 186 12.86 13.35 -0.89
N GLY A 187 13.17 13.54 -2.17
CA GLY A 187 14.49 13.32 -2.75
C GLY A 187 14.78 11.90 -3.20
N TYR A 188 13.77 11.09 -3.44
CA TYR A 188 13.89 9.76 -4.05
C TYR A 188 13.53 9.81 -5.53
N ASN A 189 14.27 9.15 -6.39
CA ASN A 189 13.79 8.83 -7.72
C ASN A 189 12.69 7.77 -7.60
N VAL A 190 11.61 7.88 -8.39
CA VAL A 190 10.55 6.87 -8.40
C VAL A 190 10.32 6.38 -9.81
N ALA A 191 10.37 5.06 -10.00
CA ALA A 191 10.08 4.38 -11.25
C ALA A 191 8.84 3.52 -11.09
N ALA A 192 7.68 4.02 -11.47
CA ALA A 192 6.43 3.26 -11.48
C ALA A 192 6.37 2.43 -12.76
N ILE A 193 6.46 1.11 -12.64
CA ILE A 193 6.57 0.21 -13.80
C ILE A 193 5.21 -0.36 -14.22
N ASN A 194 5.03 -0.53 -15.53
CA ASN A 194 4.08 -1.48 -16.08
C ASN A 194 4.76 -2.84 -16.21
N TYR A 195 4.02 -3.91 -16.10
CA TYR A 195 4.51 -5.28 -16.24
C TYR A 195 3.57 -6.12 -17.10
N ARG A 196 4.05 -7.24 -17.62
CA ARG A 196 3.26 -8.17 -18.43
C ARG A 196 2.18 -8.82 -17.59
N MET A 197 0.92 -8.73 -18.01
CA MET A 197 -0.25 -9.10 -17.23
C MET A 197 -0.92 -10.39 -17.70
N ALA A 198 -1.50 -11.11 -16.74
CA ALA A 198 -2.37 -12.27 -16.96
C ALA A 198 -3.65 -11.89 -17.72
N PRO A 199 -4.31 -12.87 -18.39
CA PRO A 199 -3.90 -14.26 -18.51
C PRO A 199 -2.87 -14.51 -19.63
N LYS A 200 -2.55 -13.48 -20.45
CA LYS A 200 -1.63 -13.63 -21.58
C LYS A 200 -0.22 -13.98 -21.10
N TRP A 201 0.24 -13.32 -20.06
CA TRP A 201 1.53 -13.59 -19.45
C TRP A 201 1.35 -14.00 -17.97
N GLN A 202 1.85 -15.17 -17.64
CA GLN A 202 1.75 -15.77 -16.32
C GLN A 202 3.04 -15.54 -15.52
N THR A 203 3.00 -15.88 -14.23
CA THR A 203 4.22 -15.94 -13.43
C THR A 203 5.22 -16.90 -14.07
N PRO A 204 6.56 -16.58 -14.16
CA PRO A 204 7.24 -15.46 -13.48
C PRO A 204 7.36 -14.15 -14.30
N ALA A 205 6.67 -14.00 -15.45
CA ALA A 205 6.88 -12.86 -16.36
C ALA A 205 6.91 -11.47 -15.67
N PRO A 206 6.03 -11.13 -14.70
CA PRO A 206 6.13 -9.84 -14.02
C PRO A 206 7.40 -9.68 -13.16
N VAL A 207 7.96 -10.77 -12.63
CA VAL A 207 9.22 -10.74 -11.87
C VAL A 207 10.40 -10.46 -12.82
N GLU A 208 10.41 -11.08 -14.01
CA GLU A 208 11.38 -10.81 -15.06
C GLU A 208 11.32 -9.35 -15.53
N ASP A 209 10.12 -8.75 -15.53
CA ASP A 209 9.93 -7.35 -15.89
C ASP A 209 10.54 -6.41 -14.83
N ILE A 210 10.48 -6.74 -13.53
CA ILE A 210 11.21 -6.00 -12.48
C ILE A 210 12.71 -6.09 -12.69
N GLU A 211 13.24 -7.27 -13.00
CA GLU A 211 14.66 -7.47 -13.28
C GLU A 211 15.12 -6.64 -14.49
N ALA A 212 14.33 -6.63 -15.56
CA ALA A 212 14.57 -5.81 -16.75
C ALA A 212 14.52 -4.30 -16.41
N ALA A 213 13.59 -3.87 -15.56
CA ALA A 213 13.51 -2.48 -15.13
C ALA A 213 14.72 -2.06 -14.29
N ILE A 214 15.19 -2.90 -13.35
CA ILE A 214 16.43 -2.65 -12.59
C ILE A 214 17.62 -2.54 -13.53
N SER A 215 17.75 -3.46 -14.48
CA SER A 215 18.84 -3.45 -15.47
C SER A 215 18.82 -2.16 -16.31
N TYR A 216 17.64 -1.75 -16.78
CA TYR A 216 17.47 -0.51 -17.54
C TYR A 216 17.90 0.71 -16.71
N LEU A 217 17.38 0.84 -15.47
CA LEU A 217 17.66 1.95 -14.57
C LEU A 217 19.15 2.05 -14.23
N LYS A 218 19.84 0.92 -14.05
CA LYS A 218 21.30 0.88 -13.83
C LYS A 218 22.06 1.36 -15.07
N ASN A 219 21.68 0.94 -16.26
CA ASN A 219 22.35 1.30 -17.51
C ASN A 219 22.14 2.77 -17.91
N HIS A 220 21.11 3.43 -17.35
CA HIS A 220 20.79 4.85 -17.60
C HIS A 220 20.95 5.70 -16.32
N SER A 221 21.72 5.21 -15.34
CA SER A 221 21.84 5.85 -14.02
C SER A 221 22.42 7.26 -14.08
N ASP A 222 23.38 7.52 -14.98
CA ASP A 222 23.97 8.85 -15.15
C ASP A 222 22.93 9.86 -15.67
N GLU A 223 22.15 9.46 -16.68
CA GLU A 223 21.08 10.30 -17.25
C GLU A 223 19.94 10.56 -16.24
N LEU A 224 19.61 9.52 -15.45
CA LEU A 224 18.48 9.56 -14.51
C LEU A 224 18.89 9.99 -13.10
N HIS A 225 20.18 10.25 -12.87
CA HIS A 225 20.76 10.57 -11.57
C HIS A 225 20.38 9.56 -10.47
N ILE A 226 20.51 8.24 -10.78
CA ILE A 226 20.15 7.15 -9.89
C ILE A 226 21.39 6.60 -9.18
N ASP A 227 21.29 6.45 -7.86
CA ASP A 227 22.24 5.66 -7.09
C ASP A 227 21.96 4.15 -7.31
N ILE A 228 22.77 3.53 -8.16
CA ILE A 228 22.62 2.12 -8.55
C ILE A 228 22.81 1.11 -7.40
N LYS A 229 23.23 1.56 -6.23
CA LYS A 229 23.41 0.72 -5.05
C LYS A 229 22.18 0.71 -4.14
N ASN A 230 21.21 1.60 -4.37
CA ASN A 230 20.09 1.84 -3.48
C ASN A 230 18.74 1.80 -4.21
N PHE A 231 18.22 0.59 -4.47
CA PHE A 231 16.86 0.35 -4.94
C PHE A 231 15.99 -0.17 -3.79
N VAL A 232 14.73 0.26 -3.78
CA VAL A 232 13.69 -0.31 -2.91
C VAL A 232 12.50 -0.68 -3.79
N LEU A 233 11.97 -1.89 -3.62
CA LEU A 233 10.74 -2.30 -4.30
C LEU A 233 9.54 -1.93 -3.45
N LEU A 234 8.51 -1.35 -4.04
CA LEU A 234 7.24 -1.05 -3.40
C LEU A 234 6.12 -1.62 -4.25
N GLY A 235 5.31 -2.47 -3.67
CA GLY A 235 4.17 -3.04 -4.38
C GLY A 235 2.85 -2.84 -3.66
N ARG A 236 1.75 -2.87 -4.43
CA ARG A 236 0.38 -2.81 -3.92
C ARG A 236 -0.41 -4.03 -4.36
N SER A 237 -1.07 -4.75 -3.43
CA SER A 237 -1.92 -5.91 -3.75
C SER A 237 -1.16 -6.94 -4.61
N ALA A 238 -1.63 -7.28 -5.80
CA ALA A 238 -0.93 -8.13 -6.76
C ALA A 238 0.53 -7.67 -7.02
N GLY A 239 0.75 -6.35 -7.11
CA GLY A 239 2.09 -5.78 -7.26
C GLY A 239 2.97 -5.97 -6.04
N ALA A 240 2.40 -6.04 -4.83
CA ALA A 240 3.15 -6.34 -3.61
C ALA A 240 3.69 -7.77 -3.64
N GLN A 241 2.85 -8.73 -4.03
CA GLN A 241 3.29 -10.12 -4.22
C GLN A 241 4.43 -10.21 -5.26
N ILE A 242 4.32 -9.50 -6.41
CA ILE A 242 5.37 -9.49 -7.43
C ILE A 242 6.66 -8.86 -6.87
N ALA A 243 6.57 -7.70 -6.23
CA ALA A 243 7.70 -6.97 -5.66
C ALA A 243 8.41 -7.77 -4.56
N THR A 244 7.65 -8.40 -3.66
CA THR A 244 8.19 -9.22 -2.56
C THR A 244 8.85 -10.49 -3.10
N LEU A 245 8.21 -11.15 -4.08
CA LEU A 245 8.78 -12.32 -4.75
C LEU A 245 10.11 -11.95 -5.44
N ALA A 246 10.13 -10.86 -6.19
CA ALA A 246 11.33 -10.35 -6.85
C ALA A 246 12.45 -10.06 -5.84
N ALA A 247 12.13 -9.35 -4.74
CA ALA A 247 13.10 -9.01 -3.70
C ALA A 247 13.74 -10.23 -3.03
N TYR A 248 13.00 -11.35 -2.94
CA TYR A 248 13.50 -12.56 -2.28
C TYR A 248 14.14 -13.58 -3.23
N THR A 249 13.94 -13.45 -4.55
CA THR A 249 14.41 -14.47 -5.53
C THR A 249 15.45 -13.96 -6.52
N ILE A 250 15.47 -12.67 -6.87
CA ILE A 250 16.44 -12.13 -7.86
C ILE A 250 17.87 -12.07 -7.29
N HIS A 251 18.03 -12.04 -5.97
CA HIS A 251 19.34 -11.93 -5.29
C HIS A 251 20.18 -10.74 -5.78
N GLU A 252 19.53 -9.60 -6.06
CA GLU A 252 20.18 -8.37 -6.50
C GLU A 252 20.64 -7.55 -5.27
N PRO A 253 21.96 -7.38 -5.05
CA PRO A 253 22.49 -6.72 -3.84
C PRO A 253 22.11 -5.25 -3.71
N SER A 254 21.69 -4.62 -4.80
CA SER A 254 21.24 -3.22 -4.79
C SER A 254 19.81 -3.06 -4.29
N ILE A 255 19.02 -4.13 -4.15
CA ILE A 255 17.71 -4.08 -3.49
C ILE A 255 17.92 -4.01 -1.98
N LYS A 256 17.72 -2.84 -1.40
CA LYS A 256 17.92 -2.56 0.04
C LYS A 256 16.73 -2.86 0.91
N GLY A 257 15.55 -3.01 0.33
CA GLY A 257 14.33 -3.31 1.05
C GLY A 257 13.14 -3.53 0.14
N VAL A 258 12.05 -4.06 0.71
CA VAL A 258 10.77 -4.18 0.04
C VAL A 258 9.65 -3.66 0.93
N ILE A 259 8.67 -3.01 0.31
CA ILE A 259 7.48 -2.45 0.94
C ILE A 259 6.26 -3.15 0.36
N ASP A 260 5.56 -3.89 1.20
CA ASP A 260 4.36 -4.66 0.89
C ASP A 260 3.12 -3.92 1.39
N PHE A 261 2.33 -3.37 0.46
CA PHE A 261 0.99 -2.90 0.74
C PHE A 261 -0.01 -4.01 0.45
N TYR A 262 -0.50 -4.65 1.51
CA TYR A 262 -1.60 -5.63 1.50
C TYR A 262 -1.48 -6.73 0.44
N GLY A 263 -0.27 -7.29 0.26
CA GLY A 263 0.01 -8.33 -0.72
C GLY A 263 -0.47 -9.73 -0.33
N PRO A 264 -0.83 -10.59 -1.32
CA PRO A 264 -1.12 -12.00 -1.09
C PRO A 264 0.18 -12.82 -1.07
N GLU A 265 0.87 -12.87 0.05
CA GLU A 265 2.23 -13.40 0.19
C GLU A 265 2.34 -14.94 0.28
N ASP A 266 1.22 -15.63 0.48
CA ASP A 266 1.13 -17.10 0.50
C ASP A 266 0.04 -17.57 -0.48
N MET A 267 0.45 -17.89 -1.70
CA MET A 267 -0.47 -18.26 -2.77
C MET A 267 -1.12 -19.63 -2.56
N VAL A 268 -0.44 -20.53 -1.88
CA VAL A 268 -0.98 -21.86 -1.54
C VAL A 268 -2.12 -21.72 -0.53
N TRP A 269 -1.87 -21.02 0.56
CA TRP A 269 -2.88 -20.78 1.58
C TRP A 269 -4.03 -19.91 1.05
N GLY A 270 -3.73 -18.84 0.32
CA GLY A 270 -4.73 -17.92 -0.25
C GLY A 270 -5.68 -18.62 -1.21
N TYR A 271 -5.21 -19.58 -2.00
CA TYR A 271 -6.08 -20.41 -2.85
C TYR A 271 -7.02 -21.31 -2.05
N SER A 272 -6.57 -21.79 -0.88
CA SER A 272 -7.39 -22.65 -0.01
C SER A 272 -8.53 -21.89 0.67
N ILE A 273 -8.31 -20.59 0.99
CA ILE A 273 -9.27 -19.70 1.66
C ILE A 273 -9.54 -18.46 0.77
N PRO A 274 -10.34 -18.62 -0.28
CA PRO A 274 -10.60 -17.53 -1.22
C PRO A 274 -11.45 -16.43 -0.57
N SER A 275 -11.34 -15.21 -1.11
CA SER A 275 -12.28 -14.13 -0.81
C SER A 275 -13.71 -14.49 -1.26
N SER A 276 -14.69 -13.78 -0.69
CA SER A 276 -16.09 -13.94 -1.12
C SER A 276 -16.23 -13.65 -2.62
N ARG A 277 -16.97 -14.48 -3.34
CA ARG A 277 -17.30 -14.23 -4.76
C ARG A 277 -18.11 -12.96 -5.00
N LEU A 278 -18.79 -12.44 -3.97
CA LEU A 278 -19.47 -11.14 -4.03
C LEU A 278 -18.46 -9.97 -4.05
N ILE A 279 -17.22 -10.22 -3.62
CA ILE A 279 -16.12 -9.27 -3.69
C ILE A 279 -15.31 -9.52 -4.98
N MET A 280 -14.75 -10.74 -5.12
CA MET A 280 -13.89 -11.13 -6.23
C MET A 280 -13.78 -12.66 -6.31
N ASP A 281 -13.79 -13.24 -7.50
CA ASP A 281 -13.42 -14.64 -7.68
C ASP A 281 -11.88 -14.80 -7.63
N SER A 282 -11.33 -14.73 -6.41
CA SER A 282 -9.89 -14.76 -6.19
C SER A 282 -9.22 -16.03 -6.71
N ARG A 283 -9.91 -17.19 -6.70
CA ARG A 283 -9.38 -18.43 -7.29
C ARG A 283 -9.17 -18.29 -8.78
N LYS A 284 -10.17 -17.80 -9.51
CA LYS A 284 -10.08 -17.61 -10.97
C LYS A 284 -8.94 -16.65 -11.32
N VAL A 285 -8.83 -15.56 -10.57
CA VAL A 285 -7.76 -14.57 -10.75
C VAL A 285 -6.38 -15.20 -10.54
N MET A 286 -6.21 -16.01 -9.49
CA MET A 286 -4.96 -16.73 -9.24
C MET A 286 -4.67 -17.78 -10.30
N GLU A 287 -5.68 -18.53 -10.77
CA GLU A 287 -5.54 -19.51 -11.85
C GLU A 287 -5.08 -18.87 -13.16
N ASP A 288 -5.61 -17.70 -13.49
CA ASP A 288 -5.20 -16.95 -14.68
C ASP A 288 -3.75 -16.46 -14.60
N TYR A 289 -3.32 -16.02 -13.42
CA TYR A 289 -1.95 -15.57 -13.18
C TYR A 289 -0.94 -16.72 -13.10
N ILE A 290 -1.31 -17.83 -12.46
CA ILE A 290 -0.41 -18.97 -12.21
C ILE A 290 -0.42 -19.98 -13.35
N GLY A 291 -1.53 -20.02 -14.12
CA GLY A 291 -1.67 -20.89 -15.30
C GLY A 291 -2.38 -22.22 -15.01
N GLY A 292 -3.25 -22.27 -13.98
CA GLY A 292 -4.09 -23.43 -13.69
C GLY A 292 -4.48 -23.53 -12.23
N THR A 293 -5.36 -24.50 -11.96
CA THR A 293 -5.80 -24.80 -10.59
C THR A 293 -4.65 -25.36 -9.73
N TYR A 294 -4.72 -25.18 -8.41
CA TYR A 294 -3.72 -25.71 -7.48
C TYR A 294 -3.50 -27.23 -7.67
N SER A 295 -4.57 -28.00 -7.90
CA SER A 295 -4.46 -29.46 -8.12
C SER A 295 -3.70 -29.86 -9.39
N LYS A 296 -3.68 -28.98 -10.41
CA LYS A 296 -2.96 -29.23 -11.68
C LYS A 296 -1.52 -28.76 -11.65
N VAL A 297 -1.25 -27.63 -10.99
CA VAL A 297 0.07 -26.97 -11.02
C VAL A 297 0.55 -26.54 -9.62
N PRO A 298 0.55 -27.43 -8.61
CA PRO A 298 0.85 -27.05 -7.23
C PRO A 298 2.24 -26.39 -7.07
N GLN A 299 3.24 -26.86 -7.83
CA GLN A 299 4.61 -26.30 -7.78
C GLN A 299 4.66 -24.85 -8.21
N LYS A 300 3.80 -24.42 -9.15
CA LYS A 300 3.74 -23.01 -9.56
C LYS A 300 3.19 -22.11 -8.44
N TYR A 301 2.26 -22.62 -7.61
CA TYR A 301 1.76 -21.88 -6.44
C TYR A 301 2.87 -21.68 -5.40
N PHE A 302 3.69 -22.70 -5.13
CA PHE A 302 4.88 -22.55 -4.29
C PHE A 302 5.86 -21.56 -4.90
N ALA A 303 6.17 -21.71 -6.18
CA ALA A 303 7.14 -20.88 -6.88
C ALA A 303 6.75 -19.38 -6.96
N CYS A 304 5.47 -19.03 -6.81
CA CYS A 304 4.99 -17.66 -6.80
C CYS A 304 4.53 -17.18 -5.42
N SER A 305 4.80 -17.95 -4.33
CA SER A 305 4.54 -17.55 -2.95
C SER A 305 5.77 -16.89 -2.34
N PRO A 306 5.85 -15.56 -2.15
CA PRO A 306 7.01 -14.90 -1.55
C PRO A 306 7.41 -15.49 -0.20
N LEU A 307 6.43 -15.90 0.60
CA LEU A 307 6.63 -16.52 1.92
C LEU A 307 7.56 -17.73 1.88
N GLU A 308 7.58 -18.50 0.79
CA GLU A 308 8.41 -19.71 0.64
C GLU A 308 9.91 -19.37 0.44
N PHE A 309 10.21 -18.16 0.01
CA PHE A 309 11.56 -17.69 -0.30
C PHE A 309 12.19 -16.85 0.82
N VAL A 310 11.49 -16.65 1.93
CA VAL A 310 12.05 -15.93 3.08
C VAL A 310 13.24 -16.72 3.64
N SER A 311 14.40 -16.08 3.63
CA SER A 311 15.66 -16.63 4.11
C SER A 311 16.41 -15.56 4.92
N ARG A 312 17.53 -15.94 5.54
CA ARG A 312 18.42 -14.99 6.23
C ARG A 312 19.04 -13.92 5.32
N GLN A 313 18.93 -14.10 4.00
CA GLN A 313 19.44 -13.19 2.98
C GLN A 313 18.35 -12.25 2.44
N SER A 314 17.08 -12.45 2.85
CA SER A 314 15.99 -11.57 2.44
C SER A 314 16.24 -10.14 2.93
N PRO A 315 15.96 -9.13 2.11
CA PRO A 315 16.15 -7.75 2.50
C PRO A 315 15.15 -7.33 3.61
N PRO A 316 15.42 -6.25 4.35
CA PRO A 316 14.46 -5.63 5.25
C PRO A 316 13.11 -5.44 4.58
N THR A 317 12.02 -5.67 5.33
CA THR A 317 10.66 -5.68 4.79
C THR A 317 9.72 -4.82 5.64
N LEU A 318 9.01 -3.88 5.00
CA LEU A 318 7.90 -3.14 5.59
C LEU A 318 6.59 -3.72 5.05
N ILE A 319 5.71 -4.13 5.94
CA ILE A 319 4.39 -4.67 5.59
C ILE A 319 3.32 -3.72 6.13
N ILE A 320 2.32 -3.37 5.33
CA ILE A 320 1.23 -2.47 5.74
C ILE A 320 -0.10 -3.10 5.32
N HIS A 321 -1.00 -3.35 6.28
CA HIS A 321 -2.26 -4.03 6.01
C HIS A 321 -3.42 -3.52 6.86
N GLY A 322 -4.60 -3.39 6.26
CA GLY A 322 -5.84 -3.06 6.95
C GLY A 322 -6.51 -4.32 7.52
N ASP A 323 -6.95 -4.29 8.79
CA ASP A 323 -7.57 -5.46 9.41
C ASP A 323 -8.97 -5.78 8.85
N ASN A 324 -9.63 -4.82 8.19
CA ASN A 324 -10.92 -5.00 7.51
C ASN A 324 -10.81 -5.32 6.01
N ASP A 325 -9.61 -5.69 5.54
CA ASP A 325 -9.41 -6.07 4.15
C ASP A 325 -10.24 -7.31 3.78
N VAL A 326 -11.02 -7.18 2.69
CA VAL A 326 -11.93 -8.20 2.18
C VAL A 326 -11.48 -8.80 0.84
N LEU A 327 -10.49 -8.19 0.18
CA LEU A 327 -9.90 -8.68 -1.06
C LEU A 327 -8.73 -9.63 -0.78
N VAL A 328 -7.80 -9.17 0.04
CA VAL A 328 -6.64 -9.95 0.47
C VAL A 328 -6.69 -10.07 1.99
N SER A 329 -6.79 -11.29 2.49
CA SER A 329 -6.87 -11.52 3.94
C SER A 329 -5.63 -10.97 4.67
N PRO A 330 -5.77 -10.19 5.76
CA PRO A 330 -4.64 -9.75 6.59
C PRO A 330 -3.78 -10.89 7.13
N GLU A 331 -4.28 -12.10 7.05
CA GLU A 331 -3.53 -13.30 7.45
C GLU A 331 -2.30 -13.54 6.57
N HIS A 332 -2.30 -13.14 5.30
CA HIS A 332 -1.11 -13.16 4.44
C HIS A 332 0.05 -12.37 5.09
N SER A 333 -0.21 -11.15 5.50
CA SER A 333 0.79 -10.30 6.16
C SER A 333 1.21 -10.83 7.53
N ARG A 334 0.29 -11.43 8.31
CA ARG A 334 0.66 -12.08 9.59
C ARG A 334 1.59 -13.26 9.37
N ARG A 335 1.32 -14.10 8.38
CA ARG A 335 2.14 -15.27 8.03
C ARG A 335 3.53 -14.83 7.55
N LEU A 336 3.61 -13.82 6.66
CA LEU A 336 4.88 -13.25 6.22
C LEU A 336 5.65 -12.67 7.41
N ASN A 337 5.02 -11.87 8.26
CA ASN A 337 5.63 -11.29 9.46
C ASN A 337 6.24 -12.36 10.37
N LEU A 338 5.53 -13.44 10.64
CA LEU A 338 6.03 -14.57 11.45
C LEU A 338 7.22 -15.25 10.77
N LYS A 339 7.19 -15.46 9.47
CA LYS A 339 8.28 -16.08 8.73
C LYS A 339 9.54 -15.23 8.74
N LEU A 340 9.39 -13.91 8.57
CA LEU A 340 10.50 -12.95 8.66
C LEU A 340 11.11 -12.95 10.08
N GLN A 341 10.27 -12.95 11.11
CA GLN A 341 10.71 -13.04 12.50
C GLN A 341 11.51 -14.33 12.76
N GLN A 342 11.02 -15.48 12.29
CA GLN A 342 11.69 -16.78 12.43
C GLN A 342 13.07 -16.82 11.76
N ASN A 343 13.27 -16.04 10.69
CA ASN A 343 14.52 -15.95 9.96
C ASN A 343 15.42 -14.79 10.43
N GLY A 344 15.00 -14.01 11.42
CA GLY A 344 15.76 -12.89 11.98
C GLY A 344 15.90 -11.69 11.04
N ILE A 345 14.97 -11.53 10.08
CA ILE A 345 14.97 -10.42 9.14
C ILE A 345 14.39 -9.18 9.81
N LYS A 346 15.01 -8.03 9.60
CA LYS A 346 14.47 -6.73 10.03
C LYS A 346 13.16 -6.46 9.28
N HIS A 347 12.09 -6.33 10.01
CA HIS A 347 10.76 -6.10 9.42
C HIS A 347 9.83 -5.39 10.41
N TYR A 348 8.79 -4.78 9.86
CA TYR A 348 7.70 -4.20 10.64
C TYR A 348 6.37 -4.45 9.94
N LEU A 349 5.36 -4.88 10.69
CA LEU A 349 3.98 -4.98 10.23
C LEU A 349 3.15 -3.85 10.83
N LEU A 350 2.85 -2.83 10.01
CA LEU A 350 1.90 -1.78 10.35
C LEU A 350 0.47 -2.29 10.11
N LYS A 351 -0.27 -2.49 11.20
CA LYS A 351 -1.70 -2.83 11.15
C LYS A 351 -2.54 -1.57 11.25
N LEU A 352 -3.54 -1.46 10.38
CA LEU A 352 -4.51 -0.38 10.39
C LEU A 352 -5.89 -0.96 10.75
N PRO A 353 -6.34 -0.86 12.03
CA PRO A 353 -7.50 -1.61 12.53
C PRO A 353 -8.84 -1.27 11.89
N TRP A 354 -8.94 -0.14 11.21
CA TRP A 354 -10.17 0.32 10.52
C TRP A 354 -10.11 0.13 9.01
N ALA A 355 -8.89 0.03 8.46
CA ALA A 355 -8.65 0.14 7.04
C ALA A 355 -9.06 -1.13 6.29
N THR A 356 -9.54 -0.94 5.07
CA THR A 356 -9.80 -2.01 4.11
C THR A 356 -8.74 -1.99 3.00
N HIS A 357 -8.85 -2.87 2.00
CA HIS A 357 -7.98 -2.88 0.83
C HIS A 357 -8.02 -1.54 0.09
N GLY A 358 -6.86 -0.98 -0.29
CA GLY A 358 -6.78 0.32 -0.97
C GLY A 358 -6.89 1.53 -0.03
N PHE A 359 -6.60 1.40 1.25
CA PHE A 359 -6.61 2.50 2.22
C PHE A 359 -5.66 3.64 1.88
N ASP A 360 -4.66 3.40 1.03
CA ASP A 360 -3.70 4.39 0.55
C ASP A 360 -4.22 5.21 -0.66
N TYR A 361 -5.49 5.03 -1.06
CA TYR A 361 -6.16 5.80 -2.11
C TYR A 361 -6.21 7.30 -1.80
N ASN A 362 -6.24 7.68 -0.54
CA ASN A 362 -6.09 9.06 -0.10
C ASN A 362 -4.80 9.23 0.71
N LEU A 363 -3.78 9.84 0.10
CA LEU A 363 -2.49 10.08 0.76
C LEU A 363 -2.64 10.84 2.09
N ASN A 364 -3.62 11.74 2.18
CA ASN A 364 -3.91 12.56 3.34
C ASN A 364 -4.98 11.95 4.26
N GLY A 365 -5.54 10.79 3.91
CA GLY A 365 -6.48 10.04 4.74
C GLY A 365 -5.84 9.42 5.97
N PRO A 366 -6.66 8.87 6.90
CA PRO A 366 -6.14 8.23 8.11
C PRO A 366 -5.13 7.11 7.83
N GLY A 367 -5.40 6.24 6.87
CA GLY A 367 -4.49 5.16 6.44
C GLY A 367 -3.32 5.68 5.62
N GLY A 368 -3.58 6.62 4.70
CA GLY A 368 -2.58 7.21 3.83
C GLY A 368 -1.47 7.92 4.60
N GLN A 369 -1.78 8.74 5.61
CA GLN A 369 -0.77 9.44 6.40
C GLN A 369 0.15 8.48 7.16
N LEU A 370 -0.41 7.47 7.83
CA LEU A 370 0.37 6.52 8.61
C LEU A 370 1.25 5.64 7.72
N SER A 371 0.72 5.17 6.60
CA SER A 371 1.49 4.38 5.64
C SER A 371 2.61 5.21 5.01
N THR A 372 2.35 6.46 4.61
CA THR A 372 3.36 7.36 4.05
C THR A 372 4.48 7.64 5.05
N PHE A 373 4.16 7.88 6.34
CA PHE A 373 5.15 8.03 7.39
C PHE A 373 6.02 6.77 7.55
N ALA A 374 5.39 5.59 7.55
CA ALA A 374 6.11 4.32 7.66
C ALA A 374 7.03 4.08 6.47
N VAL A 375 6.56 4.34 5.24
CA VAL A 375 7.35 4.26 4.00
C VAL A 375 8.55 5.19 4.05
N GLU A 376 8.35 6.48 4.37
CA GLU A 376 9.45 7.44 4.45
C GLU A 376 10.48 7.05 5.51
N THR A 377 10.03 6.61 6.69
CA THR A 377 10.90 6.13 7.76
C THR A 377 11.71 4.91 7.33
N PHE A 378 11.07 3.95 6.67
CA PHE A 378 11.73 2.76 6.15
C PHE A 378 12.79 3.11 5.11
N LEU A 379 12.45 3.95 4.12
CA LEU A 379 13.38 4.38 3.08
C LEU A 379 14.61 5.09 3.67
N LYS A 380 14.44 5.99 4.62
CA LYS A 380 15.56 6.66 5.32
C LYS A 380 16.47 5.66 6.03
N THR A 381 15.91 4.54 6.51
CA THR A 381 16.67 3.51 7.21
C THR A 381 17.49 2.65 6.26
N VAL A 382 16.88 2.19 5.17
CA VAL A 382 17.51 1.20 4.28
C VAL A 382 18.37 1.82 3.18
N CYS A 383 18.10 3.09 2.82
CA CYS A 383 18.85 3.85 1.82
C CYS A 383 19.83 4.87 2.46
N ALA A 384 20.04 4.84 3.77
CA ALA A 384 21.04 5.72 4.39
C ALA A 384 22.42 5.44 3.79
N PRO A 385 23.23 6.49 3.52
CA PRO A 385 24.62 6.27 3.11
C PRO A 385 25.29 5.45 4.22
N THR A 386 25.95 4.36 3.82
CA THR A 386 26.81 3.60 4.73
C THR A 386 27.90 4.57 5.22
N PRO A 387 28.12 4.70 6.53
CA PRO A 387 29.10 5.65 7.08
C PRO A 387 30.52 5.39 6.59
#